data_dc6f11d31117ac1472e1154e7153f5bc
#
_entry.id   dc6f11d31117ac1472e1154e7153f5bc
#
_cell.length_a   1.000
_cell.length_b   1.000
_cell.length_c   1.000
_cell.angle_alpha   90.00
_cell.angle_beta   90.00
_cell.angle_gamma   90.00
#
_symmetry.space_group_name_H-M   'P 1'
#
loop_
_entity.id
_entity.type
_entity.pdbx_description
1 polymer ?
#
loop_
_entity_poly.entity_id
_entity_poly.type
_entity_poly.pdbx_seq_one_letter_code
_entity_poly.pdbx_strand_id
1 'polypeptide(L)'
;NESGYGKHFETLYHWTKGFDPSRPVQYEGARREGLSDIYCPMYPRIWWLREFVNERKARPLIMCEYAHSMGNSTGNLQDYWDLIYKYDNLQGGFIWDWVDQTFAEKDQEGHPIWAYGGDMGYVGVPNDSNFCANGLVAADRSLHPHIWEVKKVYQYVHCEPVPFADNKLLVTNRY
;
A
#
# COMPACT_ATOMS: atom_id res chain seq x y z
N ASN A 1 1.38 -3.26 13.36
CA ASN A 1 2.41 -2.84 12.44
C ASN A 1 3.55 -2.15 13.19
N GLU A 2 4.81 -2.29 12.75
CA GLU A 2 5.99 -1.63 13.32
C GLU A 2 6.21 -1.81 14.83
N SER A 3 5.68 -2.89 15.40
CA SER A 3 5.76 -3.16 16.85
C SER A 3 6.79 -4.24 17.22
N GLY A 4 7.67 -4.60 16.28
CA GLY A 4 8.64 -5.68 16.46
C GLY A 4 8.00 -7.06 16.42
N TYR A 5 8.75 -8.09 16.85
CA TYR A 5 8.26 -9.47 16.91
C TYR A 5 8.72 -10.15 18.19
N GLY A 6 7.88 -11.02 18.73
CA GLY A 6 8.19 -11.76 19.92
C GLY A 6 7.07 -12.71 20.34
N LYS A 7 7.24 -13.35 21.50
CA LYS A 7 6.38 -14.41 22.00
C LYS A 7 4.88 -14.04 22.06
N HIS A 8 4.56 -12.78 22.32
CA HIS A 8 3.16 -12.33 22.36
C HIS A 8 2.48 -12.46 20.99
N PHE A 9 3.18 -12.14 19.90
CA PHE A 9 2.66 -12.31 18.55
C PHE A 9 2.45 -13.77 18.18
N GLU A 10 3.37 -14.65 18.59
CA GLU A 10 3.22 -16.10 18.41
C GLU A 10 1.98 -16.64 19.17
N THR A 11 1.81 -16.21 20.41
CA THR A 11 0.64 -16.58 21.22
C THR A 11 -0.65 -16.09 20.56
N LEU A 12 -0.68 -14.84 20.10
CA LEU A 12 -1.84 -14.26 19.42
C LEU A 12 -2.13 -14.96 18.09
N TYR A 13 -1.10 -15.31 17.32
CA TYR A 13 -1.28 -16.09 16.10
C TYR A 13 -2.00 -17.41 16.38
N HIS A 14 -1.49 -18.21 17.31
CA HIS A 14 -2.11 -19.49 17.67
C HIS A 14 -3.50 -19.33 18.25
N TRP A 15 -3.72 -18.33 19.06
CA TRP A 15 -5.05 -18.04 19.60
C TRP A 15 -6.04 -17.67 18.50
N THR A 16 -5.66 -16.78 17.60
CA THR A 16 -6.49 -16.35 16.46
C THR A 16 -6.83 -17.53 15.54
N LYS A 17 -5.84 -18.36 15.21
CA LYS A 17 -6.04 -19.57 14.38
C LYS A 17 -6.91 -20.61 15.07
N GLY A 18 -6.84 -20.70 16.40
CA GLY A 18 -7.72 -21.58 17.18
C GLY A 18 -9.15 -21.07 17.25
N PHE A 19 -9.34 -19.75 17.27
CA PHE A 19 -10.65 -19.11 17.32
C PHE A 19 -11.33 -19.09 15.94
N ASP A 20 -10.59 -18.72 14.88
CA ASP A 20 -11.08 -18.69 13.50
C ASP A 20 -10.03 -19.27 12.53
N PRO A 21 -10.07 -20.58 12.25
CA PRO A 21 -9.14 -21.19 11.32
C PRO A 21 -9.43 -20.85 9.85
N SER A 22 -10.57 -20.25 9.55
CA SER A 22 -11.02 -20.02 8.16
C SER A 22 -10.30 -18.85 7.50
N ARG A 23 -9.74 -17.92 8.28
CA ARG A 23 -9.08 -16.73 7.77
C ARG A 23 -7.56 -16.81 7.89
N PRO A 24 -6.80 -16.34 6.88
CA PRO A 24 -5.37 -16.17 7.02
C PRO A 24 -5.06 -15.04 8.02
N VAL A 25 -4.01 -15.23 8.79
CA VAL A 25 -3.47 -14.23 9.74
C VAL A 25 -2.22 -13.64 9.14
N GLN A 26 -2.12 -12.33 9.14
CA GLN A 26 -0.92 -11.63 8.69
C GLN A 26 -0.41 -10.66 9.74
N TYR A 27 0.91 -10.52 9.79
CA TYR A 27 1.60 -9.54 10.62
C TYR A 27 2.93 -9.14 9.96
N GLU A 28 3.14 -7.84 9.75
CA GLU A 28 4.33 -7.31 9.09
C GLU A 28 5.61 -7.66 9.85
N GLY A 29 5.63 -7.46 11.17
CA GLY A 29 6.78 -7.72 12.02
C GLY A 29 7.19 -9.19 12.09
N ALA A 30 6.37 -10.14 11.61
CA ALA A 30 6.75 -11.55 11.52
C ALA A 30 7.84 -11.80 10.46
N ARG A 31 7.99 -10.92 9.50
CA ARG A 31 8.97 -11.02 8.43
C ARG A 31 8.97 -12.41 7.77
N ARG A 32 10.15 -12.98 7.46
CA ARG A 32 10.27 -14.31 6.83
C ARG A 32 10.19 -15.46 7.84
N GLU A 33 10.66 -15.25 9.05
CA GLU A 33 10.89 -16.29 10.05
C GLU A 33 9.71 -16.48 11.00
N GLY A 34 8.93 -15.43 11.22
CA GLY A 34 7.85 -15.44 12.19
C GLY A 34 6.55 -16.09 11.69
N LEU A 35 5.62 -16.26 12.62
CA LEU A 35 4.30 -16.83 12.38
C LEU A 35 3.40 -15.81 11.69
N SER A 36 3.13 -16.05 10.41
CA SER A 36 2.18 -15.32 9.58
C SER A 36 1.84 -16.18 8.37
N ASP A 37 0.58 -16.29 8.02
CA ASP A 37 0.13 -17.05 6.83
C ASP A 37 0.53 -16.35 5.53
N ILE A 38 0.58 -15.02 5.57
CA ILE A 38 0.94 -14.16 4.45
C ILE A 38 2.24 -13.44 4.80
N TYR A 39 3.14 -13.35 3.84
CA TYR A 39 4.31 -12.49 3.96
C TYR A 39 3.93 -11.06 3.58
N CYS A 40 4.08 -10.11 4.48
CA CYS A 40 3.61 -8.74 4.29
C CYS A 40 4.72 -7.71 4.51
N PRO A 41 5.65 -7.57 3.54
CA PRO A 41 6.72 -6.59 3.61
C PRO A 41 6.19 -5.18 3.38
N MET A 42 6.93 -4.20 3.93
CA MET A 42 6.69 -2.78 3.76
C MET A 42 7.65 -2.22 2.70
N TYR A 43 7.14 -1.52 1.71
CA TYR A 43 7.89 -0.86 0.62
C TYR A 43 8.97 -1.71 -0.07
N PRO A 44 8.72 -2.99 -0.40
CA PRO A 44 9.69 -3.78 -1.15
C PRO A 44 9.91 -3.17 -2.53
N ARG A 45 11.16 -3.16 -2.98
CA ARG A 45 11.50 -2.68 -4.32
C ARG A 45 11.15 -3.72 -5.39
N ILE A 46 10.90 -3.28 -6.61
CA ILE A 46 10.53 -4.14 -7.75
C ILE A 46 11.59 -5.23 -8.00
N TRP A 47 12.88 -4.87 -7.95
CA TRP A 47 13.96 -5.85 -8.12
C TRP A 47 13.91 -6.95 -7.05
N TRP A 48 13.60 -6.58 -5.81
CA TRP A 48 13.48 -7.53 -4.70
C TRP A 48 12.26 -8.45 -4.87
N LEU A 49 11.13 -7.93 -5.36
CA LEU A 49 9.96 -8.75 -5.70
C LEU A 49 10.28 -9.78 -6.79
N ARG A 50 11.10 -9.40 -7.79
CA ARG A 50 11.58 -10.32 -8.84
C ARG A 50 12.46 -11.45 -8.29
N GLU A 51 13.21 -11.21 -7.24
CA GLU A 51 13.96 -12.25 -6.54
C GLU A 51 13.03 -13.15 -5.74
N PHE A 52 12.12 -12.56 -4.98
CA PHE A 52 11.16 -13.26 -4.12
C PHE A 52 10.31 -14.29 -4.89
N VAL A 53 9.82 -13.97 -6.08
CA VAL A 53 8.95 -14.88 -6.86
C VAL A 53 9.64 -16.17 -7.28
N ASN A 54 10.97 -16.23 -7.25
CA ASN A 54 11.73 -17.42 -7.56
C ASN A 54 11.95 -18.35 -6.35
N GLU A 55 11.50 -17.96 -5.16
CA GLU A 55 11.61 -18.76 -3.94
C GLU A 55 10.59 -19.90 -3.92
N ARG A 56 11.05 -21.15 -3.90
CA ARG A 56 10.20 -22.36 -4.04
C ARG A 56 9.15 -22.57 -2.94
N LYS A 57 9.29 -21.93 -1.80
CA LYS A 57 8.39 -22.09 -0.61
C LYS A 57 7.87 -20.75 -0.10
N ALA A 58 7.80 -19.75 -0.94
CA ALA A 58 7.31 -18.45 -0.53
C ALA A 58 5.82 -18.54 -0.16
N ARG A 59 5.48 -18.01 1.00
CA ARG A 59 4.10 -17.68 1.35
C ARG A 59 3.54 -16.69 0.34
N PRO A 60 2.21 -16.60 0.14
CA PRO A 60 1.65 -15.51 -0.63
C PRO A 60 2.11 -14.17 -0.04
N LEU A 61 2.42 -13.22 -0.91
CA LEU A 61 2.91 -11.90 -0.51
C LEU A 61 1.84 -10.86 -0.77
N ILE A 62 1.53 -10.07 0.27
CA ILE A 62 0.77 -8.83 0.17
C ILE A 62 1.59 -7.74 0.81
N MET A 63 1.94 -6.71 0.06
CA MET A 63 2.65 -5.57 0.62
C MET A 63 1.74 -4.84 1.60
N CYS A 64 2.08 -4.81 2.89
CA CYS A 64 1.25 -4.12 3.89
C CYS A 64 1.26 -2.61 3.66
N GLU A 65 2.33 -2.09 3.08
CA GLU A 65 2.43 -0.72 2.60
C GLU A 65 3.32 -0.67 1.35
N TYR A 66 2.92 0.11 0.36
CA TYR A 66 3.72 0.42 -0.81
C TYR A 66 3.25 1.73 -1.45
N ALA A 67 4.01 2.26 -2.41
CA ALA A 67 3.66 3.45 -3.19
C ALA A 67 3.23 4.63 -2.29
N HIS A 68 4.08 4.97 -1.30
CA HIS A 68 3.85 6.11 -0.41
C HIS A 68 3.49 7.37 -1.19
N SER A 69 2.30 7.94 -0.93
CA SER A 69 1.67 8.91 -1.84
C SER A 69 1.91 10.37 -1.48
N MET A 70 2.90 10.66 -0.62
CA MET A 70 3.26 12.03 -0.28
C MET A 70 3.77 12.79 -1.51
N GLY A 71 3.16 13.92 -1.81
CA GLY A 71 3.52 14.75 -2.94
C GLY A 71 3.41 14.02 -4.29
N ASN A 72 4.50 13.87 -5.00
CA ASN A 72 4.54 13.19 -6.31
C ASN A 72 5.33 11.87 -6.25
N SER A 73 5.10 11.06 -5.22
CA SER A 73 5.90 9.87 -4.94
C SER A 73 5.27 8.52 -5.30
N THR A 74 4.02 8.49 -5.77
CA THR A 74 3.30 7.28 -6.21
C THR A 74 3.76 6.85 -7.61
N GLY A 75 5.06 6.60 -7.79
CA GLY A 75 5.64 6.23 -9.07
C GLY A 75 5.74 4.72 -9.29
N ASN A 76 5.91 4.31 -10.55
CA ASN A 76 6.12 2.92 -10.98
C ASN A 76 5.01 1.93 -10.57
N LEU A 77 3.80 2.42 -10.35
CA LEU A 77 2.69 1.58 -9.90
C LEU A 77 2.38 0.46 -10.92
N GLN A 78 2.44 0.77 -12.21
CA GLN A 78 2.24 -0.22 -13.28
C GLN A 78 3.28 -1.35 -13.20
N ASP A 79 4.56 -1.04 -12.95
CA ASP A 79 5.61 -2.06 -12.88
C ASP A 79 5.40 -3.06 -11.72
N TYR A 80 4.83 -2.60 -10.59
CA TYR A 80 4.41 -3.49 -9.51
C TYR A 80 3.28 -4.41 -9.95
N TRP A 81 2.26 -3.88 -10.61
CA TRP A 81 1.09 -4.64 -11.01
C TRP A 81 1.36 -5.58 -12.18
N ASP A 82 2.31 -5.26 -13.05
CA ASP A 82 2.79 -6.21 -14.06
C ASP A 82 3.40 -7.46 -13.43
N LEU A 83 4.12 -7.31 -12.31
CA LEU A 83 4.62 -8.45 -11.55
C LEU A 83 3.50 -9.19 -10.81
N ILE A 84 2.61 -8.46 -10.16
CA ILE A 84 1.48 -9.04 -9.41
C ILE A 84 0.60 -9.89 -10.33
N TYR A 85 0.26 -9.41 -11.51
CA TYR A 85 -0.53 -10.18 -12.47
C TYR A 85 0.24 -11.35 -13.10
N LYS A 86 1.56 -11.33 -13.06
CA LYS A 86 2.39 -12.38 -13.66
C LYS A 86 2.64 -13.55 -12.72
N TYR A 87 2.65 -13.35 -11.42
CA TYR A 87 3.09 -14.34 -10.44
C TYR A 87 2.05 -14.57 -9.34
N ASP A 88 1.55 -15.79 -9.22
CA ASP A 88 0.47 -16.18 -8.31
C ASP A 88 0.79 -15.98 -6.82
N ASN A 89 2.07 -15.95 -6.46
CA ASN A 89 2.49 -15.69 -5.09
C ASN A 89 2.56 -14.20 -4.73
N LEU A 90 2.33 -13.29 -5.68
CA LEU A 90 2.15 -11.86 -5.44
C LEU A 90 0.66 -11.53 -5.50
N GLN A 91 0.08 -11.14 -4.37
CA GLN A 91 -1.37 -10.95 -4.24
C GLN A 91 -1.81 -9.49 -4.20
N GLY A 92 -0.87 -8.55 -4.26
CA GLY A 92 -1.15 -7.13 -4.25
C GLY A 92 -0.49 -6.35 -3.11
N GLY A 93 -1.07 -5.22 -2.76
CA GLY A 93 -0.56 -4.37 -1.70
C GLY A 93 -1.51 -3.22 -1.37
N PHE A 94 -1.22 -2.57 -0.25
CA PHE A 94 -1.97 -1.42 0.24
C PHE A 94 -1.14 -0.15 0.05
N ILE A 95 -1.67 0.79 -0.72
CA ILE A 95 -1.03 2.11 -0.90
C ILE A 95 -1.08 2.87 0.42
N TRP A 96 0.03 3.44 0.84
CA TRP A 96 0.10 4.36 1.96
C TRP A 96 0.06 5.81 1.48
N ASP A 97 -1.06 6.57 1.68
CA ASP A 97 -2.30 5.97 2.15
C ASP A 97 -3.49 6.54 1.35
N TRP A 98 -4.69 6.46 1.90
CA TRP A 98 -5.92 6.86 1.19
C TRP A 98 -6.16 8.37 1.25
N VAL A 99 -6.00 8.98 2.42
CA VAL A 99 -6.36 10.39 2.65
C VAL A 99 -5.28 11.11 3.44
N ASP A 100 -4.94 12.33 3.03
CA ASP A 100 -4.06 13.19 3.82
C ASP A 100 -4.57 13.31 5.26
N GLN A 101 -3.72 12.96 6.23
CA GLN A 101 -4.05 13.00 7.65
C GLN A 101 -3.86 14.43 8.20
N THR A 102 -4.59 15.38 7.62
CA THR A 102 -4.52 16.80 7.93
C THR A 102 -5.89 17.35 8.30
N PHE A 103 -5.93 18.50 8.94
CA PHE A 103 -7.15 19.15 9.38
C PHE A 103 -7.30 20.54 8.76
N ALA A 104 -8.53 20.91 8.40
CA ALA A 104 -8.83 22.24 7.90
C ALA A 104 -8.77 23.25 9.07
N GLU A 105 -7.83 24.16 9.01
CA GLU A 105 -7.59 25.21 10.01
C GLU A 105 -7.33 26.55 9.35
N LYS A 106 -7.07 27.56 10.14
CA LYS A 106 -6.66 28.88 9.67
C LYS A 106 -5.33 29.24 10.32
N ASP A 107 -4.46 29.86 9.54
CA ASP A 107 -3.23 30.46 10.07
C ASP A 107 -3.51 31.70 10.93
N GLN A 108 -2.46 32.31 11.46
CA GLN A 108 -2.57 33.51 12.32
C GLN A 108 -3.15 34.73 11.57
N GLU A 109 -3.10 34.73 10.25
CA GLU A 109 -3.62 35.80 9.39
C GLU A 109 -5.05 35.51 8.91
N GLY A 110 -5.59 34.31 9.25
CA GLY A 110 -6.94 33.88 8.91
C GLY A 110 -7.07 33.17 7.56
N HIS A 111 -5.97 32.87 6.89
CA HIS A 111 -5.99 32.10 5.64
C HIS A 111 -6.22 30.61 5.91
N PRO A 112 -6.99 29.92 5.03
CA PRO A 112 -7.19 28.47 5.17
C PRO A 112 -5.91 27.72 4.93
N ILE A 113 -5.60 26.77 5.82
CA ILE A 113 -4.45 25.87 5.74
C ILE A 113 -4.87 24.43 6.04
N TRP A 114 -4.06 23.47 5.63
CA TRP A 114 -4.13 22.08 6.07
C TRP A 114 -3.11 21.87 7.19
N ALA A 115 -3.58 21.90 8.43
CA ALA A 115 -2.75 21.72 9.61
C ALA A 115 -2.45 20.23 9.86
N TYR A 116 -1.26 19.96 10.40
CA TYR A 116 -0.81 18.62 10.78
C TYR A 116 -0.19 18.64 12.18
N GLY A 117 0.32 17.50 12.67
CA GLY A 117 0.75 17.34 14.08
C GLY A 117 1.63 18.44 14.63
N GLY A 118 2.60 18.98 13.84
CA GLY A 118 3.47 20.09 14.23
C GLY A 118 2.73 21.40 14.49
N ASP A 119 1.60 21.62 13.85
CA ASP A 119 0.78 22.84 14.03
C ASP A 119 -0.10 22.78 15.29
N MET A 120 -0.34 21.58 15.82
CA MET A 120 -1.24 21.33 16.95
C MET A 120 -0.51 21.03 18.27
N GLY A 121 0.80 20.86 18.22
CA GLY A 121 1.64 20.53 19.35
C GLY A 121 2.19 21.74 20.09
N TYR A 122 2.91 21.47 21.17
CA TYR A 122 3.69 22.49 21.85
C TYR A 122 4.90 22.91 21.01
N VAL A 123 5.23 24.20 21.03
CA VAL A 123 6.40 24.74 20.34
C VAL A 123 7.67 24.01 20.80
N GLY A 124 8.49 23.57 19.84
CA GLY A 124 9.76 22.88 20.12
C GLY A 124 9.67 21.39 20.39
N VAL A 125 8.47 20.79 20.35
CA VAL A 125 8.32 19.33 20.40
C VAL A 125 8.69 18.74 19.02
N PRO A 126 9.57 17.72 18.96
CA PRO A 126 9.89 17.04 17.71
C PRO A 126 8.63 16.46 17.05
N ASN A 127 8.52 16.64 15.73
CA ASN A 127 7.44 16.10 14.93
C ASN A 127 7.93 15.84 13.50
N ASP A 128 7.20 15.07 12.72
CA ASP A 128 7.55 14.68 11.37
C ASP A 128 7.03 15.67 10.29
N SER A 129 6.69 16.88 10.70
CA SER A 129 6.17 17.92 9.79
C SER A 129 4.96 17.41 9.00
N ASN A 130 4.94 17.65 7.68
CA ASN A 130 3.88 17.25 6.78
C ASN A 130 3.96 15.78 6.31
N PHE A 131 4.72 14.93 6.98
CA PHE A 131 4.91 13.52 6.58
C PHE A 131 3.60 12.71 6.56
N CYS A 132 2.59 13.16 7.30
CA CYS A 132 1.25 12.59 7.31
C CYS A 132 0.33 13.08 6.15
N ALA A 133 0.78 14.05 5.35
CA ALA A 133 0.07 14.49 4.14
C ALA A 133 0.48 13.59 2.95
N ASN A 134 0.02 12.37 2.95
CA ASN A 134 0.48 11.28 2.08
C ASN A 134 -0.67 10.49 1.43
N GLY A 135 -1.84 11.10 1.34
CA GLY A 135 -3.03 10.49 0.77
C GLY A 135 -3.08 10.48 -0.76
N LEU A 136 -3.86 9.57 -1.31
CA LEU A 136 -4.32 9.60 -2.72
C LEU A 136 -5.33 10.72 -2.94
N VAL A 137 -5.95 11.18 -1.87
CA VAL A 137 -6.86 12.33 -1.85
C VAL A 137 -6.52 13.25 -0.68
N ALA A 138 -6.81 14.52 -0.84
CA ALA A 138 -6.66 15.50 0.23
C ALA A 138 -7.65 15.26 1.39
N ALA A 139 -7.48 15.95 2.50
CA ALA A 139 -8.34 15.80 3.67
C ALA A 139 -9.80 16.16 3.40
N ASP A 140 -10.08 17.08 2.48
CA ASP A 140 -11.44 17.41 1.99
C ASP A 140 -11.97 16.45 0.93
N ARG A 141 -11.20 15.40 0.60
CA ARG A 141 -11.50 14.40 -0.43
C ARG A 141 -11.33 14.89 -1.87
N SER A 142 -10.78 16.09 -2.09
CA SER A 142 -10.34 16.48 -3.43
C SER A 142 -9.23 15.54 -3.93
N LEU A 143 -9.19 15.33 -5.23
CA LEU A 143 -8.31 14.31 -5.82
C LEU A 143 -6.89 14.86 -6.02
N HIS A 144 -5.89 14.13 -5.55
CA HIS A 144 -4.52 14.38 -5.95
C HIS A 144 -4.24 13.84 -7.38
N PRO A 145 -3.30 14.43 -8.13
CA PRO A 145 -3.05 14.04 -9.53
C PRO A 145 -2.75 12.55 -9.72
N HIS A 146 -2.05 11.93 -8.80
CA HIS A 146 -1.63 10.53 -8.89
C HIS A 146 -2.80 9.51 -8.72
N ILE A 147 -3.97 9.94 -8.26
CA ILE A 147 -5.15 9.06 -8.19
C ILE A 147 -5.54 8.51 -9.57
N TRP A 148 -5.26 9.24 -10.63
CA TRP A 148 -5.57 8.81 -12.00
C TRP A 148 -4.69 7.66 -12.47
N GLU A 149 -3.42 7.64 -12.04
CA GLU A 149 -2.53 6.48 -12.24
C GLU A 149 -3.08 5.26 -11.52
N VAL A 150 -3.45 5.41 -10.23
CA VAL A 150 -4.07 4.34 -9.45
C VAL A 150 -5.34 3.81 -10.13
N LYS A 151 -6.23 4.72 -10.55
CA LYS A 151 -7.46 4.35 -11.25
C LYS A 151 -7.18 3.55 -12.52
N LYS A 152 -6.14 3.92 -13.28
CA LYS A 152 -5.76 3.22 -14.51
C LYS A 152 -5.18 1.83 -14.21
N VAL A 153 -4.25 1.75 -13.27
CA VAL A 153 -3.55 0.50 -12.95
C VAL A 153 -4.48 -0.51 -12.27
N TYR A 154 -5.41 -0.05 -11.45
CA TYR A 154 -6.36 -0.90 -10.71
C TYR A 154 -7.61 -1.27 -11.50
N GLN A 155 -7.65 -1.01 -12.80
CA GLN A 155 -8.77 -1.45 -13.62
C GLN A 155 -8.91 -2.97 -13.61
N TYR A 156 -10.12 -3.46 -13.37
CA TYR A 156 -10.42 -4.90 -13.45
C TYR A 156 -10.53 -5.40 -14.88
N VAL A 157 -10.92 -4.52 -15.80
CA VAL A 157 -11.08 -4.85 -17.22
C VAL A 157 -10.05 -4.05 -18.01
N HIS A 158 -9.15 -4.76 -18.64
CA HIS A 158 -8.12 -4.20 -19.53
C HIS A 158 -8.55 -4.33 -20.98
N CYS A 159 -8.36 -3.28 -21.75
CA CYS A 159 -8.62 -3.26 -23.18
C CYS A 159 -7.34 -2.86 -23.92
N GLU A 160 -6.88 -3.72 -24.81
CA GLU A 160 -5.67 -3.50 -25.61
C GLU A 160 -5.95 -3.76 -27.08
N PRO A 161 -5.34 -2.98 -28.00
CA PRO A 161 -5.44 -3.28 -29.45
C PRO A 161 -4.80 -4.64 -29.74
N VAL A 162 -5.47 -5.43 -30.59
CA VAL A 162 -4.86 -6.65 -31.08
C VAL A 162 -3.81 -6.31 -32.12
N PRO A 163 -2.54 -6.68 -31.93
CA PRO A 163 -1.48 -6.39 -32.89
C PRO A 163 -1.83 -6.92 -34.30
N PHE A 164 -1.58 -6.12 -35.32
CA PHE A 164 -1.81 -6.46 -36.73
C PHE A 164 -3.26 -6.84 -37.10
N ALA A 165 -4.24 -6.46 -36.27
CA ALA A 165 -5.65 -6.69 -36.56
C ALA A 165 -6.45 -5.39 -36.42
N ASP A 166 -6.80 -4.80 -37.56
CA ASP A 166 -7.56 -3.56 -37.59
C ASP A 166 -8.93 -3.71 -36.90
N ASN A 167 -9.27 -2.70 -36.11
CA ASN A 167 -10.57 -2.63 -35.40
C ASN A 167 -10.87 -3.76 -34.40
N LYS A 168 -9.84 -4.45 -33.87
CA LYS A 168 -10.02 -5.46 -32.81
C LYS A 168 -9.38 -5.03 -31.50
N LEU A 169 -10.10 -5.27 -30.44
CA LEU A 169 -9.62 -5.08 -29.06
C LEU A 169 -9.62 -6.44 -28.34
N LEU A 170 -8.54 -6.68 -27.62
CA LEU A 170 -8.49 -7.75 -26.62
C LEU A 170 -9.03 -7.19 -25.30
N VAL A 171 -10.09 -7.78 -24.78
CA VAL A 171 -10.65 -7.44 -23.48
C VAL A 171 -10.27 -8.55 -22.50
N THR A 172 -9.53 -8.17 -21.45
CA THR A 172 -9.07 -9.09 -20.41
C THR A 172 -9.72 -8.74 -19.09
N ASN A 173 -10.43 -9.72 -18.50
CA ASN A 173 -10.88 -9.61 -17.13
C ASN A 173 -9.75 -10.05 -16.20
N ARG A 174 -9.34 -9.18 -15.28
CA ARG A 174 -8.29 -9.41 -14.27
C ARG A 174 -8.84 -9.83 -12.90
N TYR A 175 -10.16 -10.05 -12.80
CA TYR A 175 -10.85 -10.41 -11.56
C TYR A 175 -11.20 -11.87 -11.51
#